data_9dbbc35ef30a17494b097c1556021399
#
_entry.id   9dbbc35ef30a17494b097c1556021399
#
_cell.length_a   1.000
_cell.length_b   1.000
_cell.length_c   1.000
_cell.angle_alpha   90.00
_cell.angle_beta   90.00
_cell.angle_gamma   90.00
#
_symmetry.space_group_name_H-M   'P 1'
#
loop_
_entity.id
_entity.type
_entity.pdbx_description
1 polymer ?
#
loop_
_entity_poly.entity_id
_entity_poly.type
_entity_poly.pdbx_seq_one_letter_code
_entity_poly.pdbx_strand_id
1 'polypeptide(L)'
;MIDKYERFLKKKNLYITNPTIYLIIFMIIGYSIKIILPSFYTKLFLDPSFIIKGEIWRIFSWLMLTSLDFTSLTNVFYSALAILFFYFVGRNVERDLGTIKYNIFLQNAIFLTILGHFLYFLFLFISIDEMARTYLTLTNSIGINNTPIFMSMFMLWAIANPNSHIRLYFLIPIKIKYMAILYAVMTIYDLITKDTGTRVTIICTAINLLIFFFYQYKPTKNKKHVKKITPKNFVHKCVVCGKASDDSSQFRFCSKCTGQKEYCLDHIKNHTHT
;
A
#
# COMPACT_ATOMS: atom_id res chain seq x y z
N MET A 1 -1.72 -15.90 12.66
CA MET A 1 -0.35 -16.06 12.11
C MET A 1 0.31 -14.70 11.87
N ILE A 2 -0.33 -13.78 11.13
CA ILE A 2 0.19 -12.45 10.82
C ILE A 2 0.56 -11.65 12.08
N ASP A 3 -0.28 -11.62 13.14
CA ASP A 3 0.02 -10.89 14.39
C ASP A 3 1.28 -11.40 15.12
N LYS A 4 1.56 -12.70 15.02
CA LYS A 4 2.79 -13.28 15.59
C LYS A 4 4.01 -12.85 14.77
N TYR A 5 3.87 -12.82 13.45
CA TYR A 5 4.93 -12.40 12.54
C TYR A 5 5.18 -10.88 12.65
N GLU A 6 4.12 -10.07 12.76
CA GLU A 6 4.22 -8.64 13.03
C GLU A 6 5.02 -8.34 14.30
N ARG A 7 4.70 -9.04 15.41
CA ARG A 7 5.44 -8.90 16.66
C ARG A 7 6.91 -9.33 16.54
N PHE A 8 7.19 -10.38 15.77
CA PHE A 8 8.56 -10.82 15.50
C PHE A 8 9.35 -9.76 14.73
N LEU A 9 8.80 -9.23 13.62
CA LEU A 9 9.45 -8.20 12.83
C LEU A 9 9.71 -6.93 13.65
N LYS A 10 8.74 -6.53 14.47
CA LYS A 10 8.88 -5.37 15.37
C LYS A 10 9.99 -5.58 16.39
N LYS A 11 10.04 -6.76 17.02
CA LYS A 11 11.06 -7.10 18.04
C LYS A 11 12.48 -7.13 17.46
N LYS A 12 12.63 -7.63 16.22
CA LYS A 12 13.93 -7.75 15.53
C LYS A 12 14.29 -6.54 14.68
N ASN A 13 13.43 -5.54 14.61
CA ASN A 13 13.58 -4.35 13.73
C ASN A 13 13.82 -4.73 12.24
N LEU A 14 13.20 -5.84 11.79
CA LEU A 14 13.36 -6.41 10.45
C LEU A 14 12.24 -5.90 9.52
N TYR A 15 12.13 -4.61 9.33
CA TYR A 15 11.21 -4.01 8.37
C TYR A 15 11.86 -2.81 7.67
N ILE A 16 11.45 -2.58 6.44
CA ILE A 16 11.96 -1.50 5.60
C ILE A 16 10.99 -0.32 5.70
N THR A 17 11.50 0.86 6.00
CA THR A 17 10.73 2.10 5.92
C THR A 17 10.61 2.51 4.45
N ASN A 18 9.41 2.95 4.03
CA ASN A 18 9.11 3.34 2.65
C ASN A 18 9.48 2.27 1.59
N PRO A 19 9.02 1.01 1.71
CA PRO A 19 9.45 -0.07 0.79
C PRO A 19 9.07 0.22 -0.67
N THR A 20 8.06 1.05 -0.92
CA THR A 20 7.66 1.49 -2.26
C THR A 20 8.81 2.17 -3.01
N ILE A 21 9.62 2.98 -2.33
CA ILE A 21 10.76 3.67 -2.95
C ILE A 21 11.76 2.66 -3.48
N TYR A 22 12.06 1.61 -2.72
CA TYR A 22 13.00 0.57 -3.15
C TYR A 22 12.46 -0.19 -4.37
N LEU A 23 11.14 -0.49 -4.41
CA LEU A 23 10.53 -1.11 -5.58
C LEU A 23 10.63 -0.21 -6.82
N ILE A 24 10.40 1.10 -6.68
CA ILE A 24 10.55 2.06 -7.77
C ILE A 24 12.00 2.15 -8.24
N ILE A 25 12.97 2.18 -7.32
CA ILE A 25 14.39 2.15 -7.66
C ILE A 25 14.73 0.88 -8.46
N PHE A 26 14.23 -0.29 -8.04
CA PHE A 26 14.41 -1.53 -8.78
C PHE A 26 13.84 -1.46 -10.20
N MET A 27 12.65 -0.85 -10.37
CA MET A 27 12.06 -0.64 -11.70
C MET A 27 12.96 0.23 -12.59
N ILE A 28 13.50 1.32 -12.05
CA ILE A 28 14.41 2.23 -12.79
C ILE A 28 15.70 1.51 -13.17
N ILE A 29 16.31 0.77 -12.24
CA ILE A 29 17.51 -0.03 -12.51
C ILE A 29 17.22 -1.08 -13.59
N GLY A 30 16.13 -1.82 -13.48
CA GLY A 30 15.73 -2.83 -14.47
C GLY A 30 15.52 -2.24 -15.86
N TYR A 31 14.90 -1.06 -15.95
CA TYR A 31 14.75 -0.36 -17.21
C TYR A 31 16.12 0.08 -17.79
N SER A 32 17.02 0.58 -16.95
CA SER A 32 18.39 0.93 -17.36
C SER A 32 19.15 -0.28 -17.93
N ILE A 33 19.00 -1.45 -17.26
CA ILE A 33 19.58 -2.72 -17.74
C ILE A 33 18.98 -3.11 -19.08
N LYS A 34 17.65 -2.93 -19.26
CA LYS A 34 16.96 -3.24 -20.53
C LYS A 34 17.56 -2.45 -21.72
N ILE A 35 17.96 -1.18 -21.50
CA ILE A 35 18.53 -0.34 -22.54
C ILE A 35 20.01 -0.66 -22.78
N ILE A 36 20.80 -0.74 -21.70
CA ILE A 36 22.28 -0.81 -21.79
C ILE A 36 22.72 -2.24 -22.09
N LEU A 37 22.06 -3.24 -21.50
CA LEU A 37 22.44 -4.66 -21.57
C LEU A 37 21.23 -5.55 -21.87
N PRO A 38 20.62 -5.47 -23.08
CA PRO A 38 19.39 -6.23 -23.40
C PRO A 38 19.54 -7.74 -23.22
N SER A 39 20.71 -8.29 -23.52
CA SER A 39 21.01 -9.72 -23.33
C SER A 39 21.05 -10.15 -21.86
N PHE A 40 21.46 -9.24 -20.96
CA PHE A 40 21.44 -9.49 -19.52
C PHE A 40 20.03 -9.33 -18.94
N TYR A 41 19.20 -8.46 -19.52
CA TYR A 41 17.82 -8.25 -19.07
C TYR A 41 17.00 -9.55 -19.07
N THR A 42 17.21 -10.45 -20.04
CA THR A 42 16.54 -11.76 -20.09
C THR A 42 16.93 -12.69 -18.93
N LYS A 43 18.11 -12.49 -18.33
CA LYS A 43 18.58 -13.23 -17.14
C LYS A 43 17.92 -12.76 -15.84
N LEU A 44 17.12 -11.69 -15.88
CA LEU A 44 16.38 -11.19 -14.73
C LEU A 44 15.00 -11.86 -14.58
N PHE A 45 14.51 -12.54 -15.60
CA PHE A 45 13.18 -13.18 -15.58
C PHE A 45 13.08 -14.26 -14.49
N LEU A 46 11.93 -14.32 -13.83
CA LEU A 46 11.60 -15.38 -12.88
C LEU A 46 11.34 -16.68 -13.66
N ASP A 47 12.35 -17.50 -13.80
CA ASP A 47 12.27 -18.79 -14.47
C ASP A 47 12.76 -19.91 -13.56
N PRO A 48 11.84 -20.75 -13.02
CA PRO A 48 12.19 -21.82 -12.11
C PRO A 48 13.19 -22.83 -12.71
N SER A 49 13.18 -23.04 -14.04
CA SER A 49 14.07 -24.00 -14.70
C SER A 49 15.55 -23.58 -14.60
N PHE A 50 15.85 -22.28 -14.70
CA PHE A 50 17.19 -21.74 -14.53
C PHE A 50 17.58 -21.58 -13.05
N ILE A 51 16.61 -21.30 -12.17
CA ILE A 51 16.84 -21.23 -10.71
C ILE A 51 17.36 -22.58 -10.19
N ILE A 52 16.76 -23.70 -10.64
CA ILE A 52 17.21 -25.06 -10.25
C ILE A 52 18.61 -25.34 -10.81
N LYS A 53 18.99 -24.75 -11.94
CA LYS A 53 20.35 -24.85 -12.53
C LYS A 53 21.38 -23.94 -11.83
N GLY A 54 20.99 -23.18 -10.78
CA GLY A 54 21.90 -22.37 -9.97
C GLY A 54 21.79 -20.87 -10.15
N GLU A 55 20.89 -20.36 -11.05
CA GLU A 55 20.67 -18.92 -11.24
C GLU A 55 19.75 -18.34 -10.16
N ILE A 56 20.16 -18.41 -8.88
CA ILE A 56 19.35 -18.07 -7.70
C ILE A 56 18.93 -16.60 -7.68
N TRP A 57 19.72 -15.69 -8.29
CA TRP A 57 19.38 -14.27 -8.34
C TRP A 57 18.02 -13.98 -9.01
N ARG A 58 17.53 -14.86 -9.88
CA ARG A 58 16.22 -14.74 -10.55
C ARG A 58 15.04 -14.68 -9.57
N ILE A 59 15.22 -15.21 -8.34
CA ILE A 59 14.21 -15.16 -7.28
C ILE A 59 13.86 -13.72 -6.90
N PHE A 60 14.81 -12.78 -6.99
CA PHE A 60 14.61 -11.39 -6.61
C PHE A 60 14.71 -10.42 -7.80
N SER A 61 15.51 -10.77 -8.83
CA SER A 61 15.77 -9.86 -9.95
C SER A 61 14.53 -9.59 -10.81
N TRP A 62 13.52 -10.47 -10.82
CA TRP A 62 12.27 -10.22 -11.52
C TRP A 62 11.49 -8.99 -11.01
N LEU A 63 11.75 -8.55 -9.76
CA LEU A 63 11.21 -7.31 -9.23
C LEU A 63 11.70 -6.07 -9.98
N MET A 64 12.81 -6.19 -10.72
CA MET A 64 13.33 -5.15 -11.60
C MET A 64 12.60 -5.10 -12.93
N LEU A 65 11.84 -6.14 -13.29
CA LEU A 65 11.09 -6.19 -14.54
C LEU A 65 9.92 -5.21 -14.47
N THR A 66 9.82 -4.36 -15.48
CA THR A 66 8.85 -3.28 -15.50
C THR A 66 8.19 -3.15 -16.86
N SER A 67 6.93 -2.72 -16.88
CA SER A 67 6.21 -2.28 -18.07
C SER A 67 6.50 -0.82 -18.44
N LEU A 68 7.37 -0.12 -17.70
CA LEU A 68 7.77 1.24 -18.04
C LEU A 68 8.49 1.26 -19.40
N ASP A 69 8.24 2.32 -20.16
CA ASP A 69 8.84 2.57 -21.45
C ASP A 69 9.21 4.05 -21.56
N PHE A 70 10.43 4.35 -22.03
CA PHE A 70 10.94 5.70 -22.20
C PHE A 70 11.48 5.91 -23.64
N THR A 71 11.01 5.11 -24.59
CA THR A 71 11.47 5.17 -25.99
C THR A 71 10.94 6.37 -26.75
N SER A 72 9.82 6.94 -26.35
CA SER A 72 9.22 8.13 -26.94
C SER A 72 8.84 9.15 -25.86
N LEU A 73 8.72 10.43 -26.22
CA LEU A 73 8.32 11.49 -25.30
C LEU A 73 6.97 11.19 -24.62
N THR A 74 6.02 10.62 -25.37
CA THR A 74 4.71 10.21 -24.86
C THR A 74 4.86 9.09 -23.81
N ASN A 75 5.68 8.08 -24.08
CA ASN A 75 5.93 6.98 -23.17
C ASN A 75 6.68 7.44 -21.91
N VAL A 76 7.63 8.38 -22.03
CA VAL A 76 8.28 9.04 -20.89
C VAL A 76 7.24 9.68 -19.97
N PHE A 77 6.29 10.43 -20.55
CA PHE A 77 5.25 11.08 -19.76
C PHE A 77 4.37 10.06 -19.02
N TYR A 78 3.88 9.02 -19.70
CA TYR A 78 3.07 7.98 -19.06
C TYR A 78 3.85 7.18 -18.01
N SER A 79 5.11 6.87 -18.26
CA SER A 79 5.96 6.17 -17.30
C SER A 79 6.25 7.02 -16.04
N ALA A 80 6.47 8.32 -16.21
CA ALA A 80 6.61 9.25 -15.09
C ALA A 80 5.33 9.33 -14.26
N LEU A 81 4.16 9.42 -14.92
CA LEU A 81 2.87 9.40 -14.22
C LEU A 81 2.63 8.09 -13.48
N ALA A 82 3.01 6.95 -14.06
CA ALA A 82 2.88 5.64 -13.41
C ALA A 82 3.76 5.56 -12.15
N ILE A 83 5.01 6.04 -12.21
CA ILE A 83 5.92 6.11 -11.06
C ILE A 83 5.34 6.99 -9.95
N LEU A 84 4.86 8.19 -10.30
CA LEU A 84 4.21 9.10 -9.34
C LEU A 84 2.97 8.46 -8.70
N PHE A 85 2.16 7.78 -9.50
CA PHE A 85 0.97 7.07 -9.02
C PHE A 85 1.35 5.93 -8.06
N PHE A 86 2.33 5.10 -8.41
CA PHE A 86 2.80 4.01 -7.55
C PHE A 86 3.37 4.53 -6.24
N TYR A 87 4.17 5.61 -6.29
CA TYR A 87 4.67 6.27 -5.09
C TYR A 87 3.54 6.78 -4.19
N PHE A 88 2.57 7.49 -4.79
CA PHE A 88 1.42 8.03 -4.08
C PHE A 88 0.59 6.91 -3.42
N VAL A 89 0.26 5.86 -4.16
CA VAL A 89 -0.50 4.71 -3.64
C VAL A 89 0.27 4.04 -2.50
N GLY A 90 1.54 3.71 -2.71
CA GLY A 90 2.35 3.02 -1.70
C GLY A 90 2.47 3.80 -0.40
N ARG A 91 2.67 5.13 -0.48
CA ARG A 91 2.70 6.02 0.70
C ARG A 91 1.38 6.05 1.46
N ASN A 92 0.25 6.06 0.74
CA ASN A 92 -1.06 6.04 1.37
C ASN A 92 -1.35 4.67 2.03
N VAL A 93 -1.01 3.57 1.35
CA VAL A 93 -1.15 2.22 1.93
C VAL A 93 -0.28 2.08 3.18
N GLU A 94 0.98 2.52 3.13
CA GLU A 94 1.88 2.48 4.29
C GLU A 94 1.35 3.31 5.47
N ARG A 95 0.80 4.49 5.20
CA ARG A 95 0.19 5.35 6.23
C ARG A 95 -1.03 4.69 6.87
N ASP A 96 -1.90 4.06 6.07
CA ASP A 96 -3.18 3.52 6.54
C ASP A 96 -3.00 2.15 7.24
N LEU A 97 -2.10 1.30 6.76
CA LEU A 97 -1.81 -0.01 7.35
C LEU A 97 -0.73 0.04 8.44
N GLY A 98 0.15 1.01 8.38
CA GLY A 98 1.41 1.06 9.12
C GLY A 98 2.53 0.28 8.42
N THR A 99 3.78 0.74 8.62
CA THR A 99 4.98 0.23 7.92
C THR A 99 5.13 -1.29 8.01
N ILE A 100 4.91 -1.89 9.19
CA ILE A 100 5.15 -3.31 9.39
C ILE A 100 4.15 -4.17 8.61
N LYS A 101 2.85 -3.85 8.67
CA LYS A 101 1.81 -4.59 7.92
C LYS A 101 1.98 -4.42 6.43
N TYR A 102 2.41 -3.25 5.99
CA TYR A 102 2.71 -2.99 4.60
C TYR A 102 3.90 -3.84 4.11
N ASN A 103 4.97 -3.95 4.90
CA ASN A 103 6.08 -4.88 4.61
C ASN A 103 5.59 -6.33 4.49
N ILE A 104 4.76 -6.79 5.42
CA ILE A 104 4.20 -8.16 5.39
C ILE A 104 3.37 -8.37 4.11
N PHE A 105 2.57 -7.38 3.72
CA PHE A 105 1.78 -7.45 2.49
C PHE A 105 2.67 -7.64 1.26
N LEU A 106 3.73 -6.85 1.14
CA LEU A 106 4.67 -6.94 0.02
C LEU A 106 5.45 -8.26 0.03
N GLN A 107 5.97 -8.66 1.19
CA GLN A 107 6.69 -9.94 1.33
C GLN A 107 5.81 -11.13 0.95
N ASN A 108 4.55 -11.14 1.40
CA ASN A 108 3.59 -12.17 1.02
C ASN A 108 3.28 -12.16 -0.48
N ALA A 109 3.11 -10.99 -1.09
CA ALA A 109 2.88 -10.88 -2.53
C ALA A 109 4.04 -11.47 -3.33
N ILE A 110 5.27 -11.12 -2.98
CA ILE A 110 6.50 -11.64 -3.60
C ILE A 110 6.59 -13.16 -3.40
N PHE A 111 6.43 -13.62 -2.16
CA PHE A 111 6.52 -15.05 -1.83
C PHE A 111 5.47 -15.88 -2.56
N LEU A 112 4.21 -15.45 -2.57
CA LEU A 112 3.14 -16.16 -3.26
C LEU A 112 3.36 -16.19 -4.78
N THR A 113 3.88 -15.12 -5.36
CA THR A 113 4.21 -15.08 -6.79
C THR A 113 5.30 -16.10 -7.11
N ILE A 114 6.39 -16.13 -6.36
CA ILE A 114 7.47 -17.12 -6.54
C ILE A 114 6.92 -18.53 -6.38
N LEU A 115 6.19 -18.80 -5.30
CA LEU A 115 5.59 -20.09 -5.03
C LEU A 115 4.65 -20.54 -6.16
N GLY A 116 3.79 -19.65 -6.64
CA GLY A 116 2.86 -19.93 -7.73
C GLY A 116 3.57 -20.33 -9.02
N HIS A 117 4.67 -19.65 -9.37
CA HIS A 117 5.46 -19.99 -10.55
C HIS A 117 6.23 -21.31 -10.39
N PHE A 118 6.72 -21.61 -9.19
CA PHE A 118 7.32 -22.93 -8.92
C PHE A 118 6.28 -24.07 -8.98
N LEU A 119 5.07 -23.86 -8.45
CA LEU A 119 3.98 -24.85 -8.55
C LEU A 119 3.55 -25.05 -10.02
N TYR A 120 3.45 -23.98 -10.79
CA TYR A 120 3.16 -24.06 -12.22
C TYR A 120 4.27 -24.81 -12.98
N PHE A 121 5.53 -24.52 -12.69
CA PHE A 121 6.66 -25.26 -13.25
C PHE A 121 6.60 -26.76 -12.90
N LEU A 122 6.31 -27.08 -11.65
CA LEU A 122 6.17 -28.49 -11.21
C LEU A 122 5.03 -29.19 -11.94
N PHE A 123 3.91 -28.53 -12.14
CA PHE A 123 2.80 -29.05 -12.93
C PHE A 123 3.25 -29.35 -14.37
N LEU A 124 3.95 -28.44 -15.03
CA LEU A 124 4.50 -28.65 -16.36
C LEU A 124 5.53 -29.80 -16.39
N PHE A 125 6.31 -29.91 -15.33
CA PHE A 125 7.32 -30.97 -15.20
C PHE A 125 6.72 -32.37 -15.22
N ILE A 126 5.55 -32.54 -14.62
CA ILE A 126 4.84 -33.83 -14.55
C ILE A 126 4.03 -34.10 -15.82
N SER A 127 3.51 -33.05 -16.46
CA SER A 127 2.45 -33.18 -17.50
C SER A 127 2.97 -33.10 -18.91
N ILE A 128 4.17 -32.59 -19.17
CA ILE A 128 4.62 -32.21 -20.53
C ILE A 128 6.09 -32.62 -20.76
N ASP A 129 6.43 -32.97 -22.00
CA ASP A 129 7.77 -33.29 -22.44
C ASP A 129 8.78 -32.16 -22.24
N GLU A 130 10.06 -32.48 -22.13
CA GLU A 130 11.13 -31.54 -21.76
C GLU A 130 11.23 -30.34 -22.73
N MET A 131 11.12 -30.57 -24.03
CA MET A 131 11.22 -29.53 -25.05
C MET A 131 10.06 -28.54 -24.96
N ALA A 132 8.82 -29.05 -24.91
CA ALA A 132 7.62 -28.23 -24.77
C ALA A 132 7.60 -27.45 -23.43
N ARG A 133 8.06 -28.09 -22.35
CA ARG A 133 8.21 -27.47 -21.02
C ARG A 133 9.19 -26.29 -21.05
N THR A 134 10.37 -26.47 -21.66
CA THR A 134 11.38 -25.40 -21.73
C THR A 134 10.85 -24.21 -22.53
N TYR A 135 10.17 -24.45 -23.63
CA TYR A 135 9.53 -23.39 -24.43
C TYR A 135 8.45 -22.65 -23.62
N LEU A 136 7.56 -23.38 -22.96
CA LEU A 136 6.47 -22.78 -22.16
C LEU A 136 6.98 -22.01 -20.95
N THR A 137 7.99 -22.49 -20.23
CA THR A 137 8.57 -21.75 -19.09
C THR A 137 9.22 -20.47 -19.56
N LEU A 138 9.97 -20.49 -20.66
CA LEU A 138 10.62 -19.30 -21.20
C LEU A 138 9.59 -18.25 -21.66
N THR A 139 8.59 -18.65 -22.43
CA THR A 139 7.55 -17.74 -22.93
C THR A 139 6.72 -17.14 -21.80
N ASN A 140 6.36 -17.92 -20.78
CA ASN A 140 5.59 -17.44 -19.65
C ASN A 140 6.41 -16.55 -18.70
N SER A 141 7.72 -16.75 -18.58
CA SER A 141 8.58 -15.90 -17.72
C SER A 141 8.75 -14.48 -18.27
N ILE A 142 8.61 -14.28 -19.59
CA ILE A 142 8.70 -12.96 -20.24
C ILE A 142 7.54 -12.04 -19.80
N GLY A 143 6.35 -12.59 -19.53
CA GLY A 143 5.17 -11.83 -19.10
C GLY A 143 5.20 -11.39 -17.63
N ILE A 144 6.09 -11.96 -16.81
CA ILE A 144 6.14 -11.68 -15.39
C ILE A 144 6.80 -10.33 -15.13
N ASN A 145 6.09 -9.44 -14.47
CA ASN A 145 6.60 -8.13 -14.03
C ASN A 145 5.99 -7.74 -12.67
N ASN A 146 6.44 -6.63 -12.12
CA ASN A 146 6.01 -6.17 -10.80
C ASN A 146 4.69 -5.36 -10.80
N THR A 147 4.10 -5.07 -11.96
CA THR A 147 2.87 -4.27 -12.08
C THR A 147 1.70 -4.85 -11.27
N PRO A 148 1.41 -6.18 -11.27
CA PRO A 148 0.33 -6.74 -10.45
C PRO A 148 0.51 -6.51 -8.94
N ILE A 149 1.76 -6.44 -8.45
CA ILE A 149 2.02 -6.11 -7.03
C ILE A 149 1.58 -4.68 -6.72
N PHE A 150 1.98 -3.70 -7.55
CA PHE A 150 1.56 -2.30 -7.38
C PHE A 150 0.05 -2.14 -7.48
N MET A 151 -0.56 -2.85 -8.40
CA MET A 151 -2.01 -2.81 -8.58
C MET A 151 -2.77 -3.48 -7.44
N SER A 152 -2.21 -4.53 -6.84
CA SER A 152 -2.79 -5.13 -5.62
C SER A 152 -2.71 -4.19 -4.41
N MET A 153 -1.65 -3.38 -4.32
CA MET A 153 -1.56 -2.29 -3.32
C MET A 153 -2.65 -1.24 -3.54
N PHE A 154 -2.87 -0.84 -4.80
CA PHE A 154 -3.94 0.10 -5.14
C PHE A 154 -5.31 -0.46 -4.75
N MET A 155 -5.59 -1.73 -5.06
CA MET A 155 -6.85 -2.38 -4.69
C MET A 155 -7.03 -2.44 -3.18
N LEU A 156 -5.97 -2.76 -2.42
CA LEU A 156 -6.01 -2.78 -0.96
C LEU A 156 -6.37 -1.40 -0.39
N TRP A 157 -5.77 -0.34 -0.94
CA TRP A 157 -6.08 1.03 -0.54
C TRP A 157 -7.50 1.44 -0.94
N ALA A 158 -7.95 1.07 -2.13
CA ALA A 158 -9.30 1.37 -2.62
C ALA A 158 -10.40 0.72 -1.75
N ILE A 159 -10.18 -0.53 -1.32
CA ILE A 159 -11.09 -1.24 -0.41
C ILE A 159 -11.13 -0.55 0.96
N ALA A 160 -9.99 -0.11 1.47
CA ALA A 160 -9.92 0.59 2.76
C ALA A 160 -10.56 1.99 2.72
N ASN A 161 -10.48 2.69 1.58
CA ASN A 161 -10.87 4.09 1.43
C ASN A 161 -11.75 4.36 0.19
N PRO A 162 -12.92 3.71 0.03
CA PRO A 162 -13.69 3.74 -1.22
C PRO A 162 -14.21 5.14 -1.60
N ASN A 163 -14.41 6.00 -0.63
CA ASN A 163 -14.95 7.35 -0.82
C ASN A 163 -13.86 8.43 -0.96
N SER A 164 -12.60 8.07 -0.81
CA SER A 164 -11.49 9.01 -1.03
C SER A 164 -11.41 9.40 -2.51
N HIS A 165 -10.87 10.59 -2.77
CA HIS A 165 -10.72 11.12 -4.12
C HIS A 165 -9.25 11.13 -4.52
N ILE A 166 -8.96 10.65 -5.72
CA ILE A 166 -7.69 10.84 -6.40
C ILE A 166 -7.90 11.92 -7.46
N ARG A 167 -6.99 12.87 -7.53
CA ARG A 167 -6.99 13.87 -8.61
C ARG A 167 -6.24 13.28 -9.80
N LEU A 168 -7.00 12.80 -10.79
CA LEU A 168 -6.41 12.34 -12.04
C LEU A 168 -5.84 13.57 -12.79
N TYR A 169 -4.58 13.49 -13.20
CA TYR A 169 -3.85 14.60 -13.86
C TYR A 169 -3.91 15.91 -13.07
N PHE A 170 -4.04 15.85 -11.73
CA PHE A 170 -4.21 17.01 -10.82
C PHE A 170 -5.49 17.85 -11.04
N LEU A 171 -6.31 17.51 -12.01
CA LEU A 171 -7.49 18.31 -12.42
C LEU A 171 -8.80 17.65 -11.99
N ILE A 172 -9.01 16.37 -12.26
CA ILE A 172 -10.30 15.70 -12.11
C ILE A 172 -10.34 14.87 -10.82
N PRO A 173 -11.15 15.25 -9.82
CA PRO A 173 -11.31 14.45 -8.61
C PRO A 173 -12.20 13.23 -8.87
N ILE A 174 -11.61 12.04 -8.97
CA ILE A 174 -12.33 10.78 -9.16
C ILE A 174 -12.35 10.00 -7.85
N LYS A 175 -13.48 9.43 -7.46
CA LYS A 175 -13.55 8.51 -6.30
C LYS A 175 -12.77 7.24 -6.63
N ILE A 176 -11.94 6.82 -5.69
CA ILE A 176 -11.05 5.66 -5.83
C ILE A 176 -11.83 4.41 -6.21
N LYS A 177 -13.05 4.22 -5.69
CA LYS A 177 -13.88 3.04 -6.00
C LYS A 177 -14.14 2.85 -7.50
N TYR A 178 -14.32 3.94 -8.28
CA TYR A 178 -14.56 3.81 -9.72
C TYR A 178 -13.31 3.36 -10.46
N MET A 179 -12.15 3.86 -10.06
CA MET A 179 -10.87 3.40 -10.61
C MET A 179 -10.59 1.94 -10.24
N ALA A 180 -10.94 1.53 -9.01
CA ALA A 180 -10.80 0.15 -8.58
C ALA A 180 -11.70 -0.81 -9.39
N ILE A 181 -12.95 -0.42 -9.68
CA ILE A 181 -13.85 -1.20 -10.53
C ILE A 181 -13.27 -1.34 -11.94
N LEU A 182 -12.82 -0.24 -12.53
CA LEU A 182 -12.19 -0.24 -13.86
C LEU A 182 -10.99 -1.18 -13.88
N TYR A 183 -10.11 -1.09 -12.87
CA TYR A 183 -8.96 -1.96 -12.75
C TYR A 183 -9.36 -3.44 -12.57
N ALA A 184 -10.37 -3.73 -11.77
CA ALA A 184 -10.87 -5.10 -11.60
C ALA A 184 -11.36 -5.69 -12.94
N VAL A 185 -12.07 -4.91 -13.75
CA VAL A 185 -12.51 -5.33 -15.10
C VAL A 185 -11.30 -5.59 -16.00
N MET A 186 -10.30 -4.70 -16.01
CA MET A 186 -9.07 -4.89 -16.78
C MET A 186 -8.29 -6.13 -16.32
N THR A 187 -8.23 -6.38 -15.01
CA THR A 187 -7.56 -7.58 -14.46
C THR A 187 -8.26 -8.88 -14.90
N ILE A 188 -9.61 -8.89 -14.93
CA ILE A 188 -10.37 -10.03 -15.43
C ILE A 188 -10.10 -10.24 -16.93
N TYR A 189 -10.04 -9.17 -17.71
CA TYR A 189 -9.68 -9.23 -19.12
C TYR A 189 -8.28 -9.81 -19.32
N ASP A 190 -7.29 -9.33 -18.56
CA ASP A 190 -5.91 -9.85 -18.60
C ASP A 190 -5.83 -11.33 -18.20
N LEU A 191 -6.64 -11.76 -17.23
CA LEU A 191 -6.72 -13.16 -16.81
C LEU A 191 -7.21 -14.09 -17.93
N ILE A 192 -8.02 -13.57 -18.87
CA ILE A 192 -8.55 -14.34 -20.02
C ILE A 192 -7.57 -14.31 -21.20
N THR A 193 -6.98 -13.13 -21.48
CA THR A 193 -6.25 -12.88 -22.74
C THR A 193 -4.73 -13.04 -22.67
N LYS A 194 -4.15 -12.84 -21.47
CA LYS A 194 -2.68 -12.85 -21.28
C LYS A 194 -2.11 -14.27 -21.17
N ASP A 195 -0.79 -14.36 -21.24
CA ASP A 195 0.01 -15.57 -21.04
C ASP A 195 -0.18 -16.17 -19.63
N THR A 196 0.13 -17.44 -19.49
CA THR A 196 -0.08 -18.19 -18.24
C THR A 196 0.79 -17.64 -17.10
N GLY A 197 1.99 -17.13 -17.39
CA GLY A 197 2.84 -16.49 -16.37
C GLY A 197 2.17 -15.26 -15.74
N THR A 198 1.59 -14.39 -16.56
CA THR A 198 0.81 -13.23 -16.09
C THR A 198 -0.43 -13.68 -15.31
N ARG A 199 -1.15 -14.71 -15.75
CA ARG A 199 -2.32 -15.27 -15.04
C ARG A 199 -1.94 -15.77 -13.65
N VAL A 200 -0.86 -16.54 -13.52
CA VAL A 200 -0.35 -17.03 -12.23
C VAL A 200 -0.03 -15.85 -11.30
N THR A 201 0.65 -14.82 -11.80
CA THR A 201 0.97 -13.63 -11.01
C THR A 201 -0.29 -12.91 -10.53
N ILE A 202 -1.29 -12.72 -11.39
CA ILE A 202 -2.57 -12.09 -11.04
C ILE A 202 -3.29 -12.91 -9.95
N ILE A 203 -3.36 -14.23 -10.10
CA ILE A 203 -4.00 -15.12 -9.11
C ILE A 203 -3.28 -15.02 -7.77
N CYS A 204 -1.95 -15.08 -7.75
CA CYS A 204 -1.16 -14.98 -6.52
C CYS A 204 -1.35 -13.65 -5.80
N THR A 205 -1.36 -12.54 -6.55
CA THR A 205 -1.60 -11.21 -5.98
C THR A 205 -3.04 -11.03 -5.50
N ALA A 206 -4.03 -11.62 -6.17
CA ALA A 206 -5.43 -11.66 -5.73
C ALA A 206 -5.60 -12.47 -4.43
N ILE A 207 -4.94 -13.63 -4.32
CA ILE A 207 -4.92 -14.43 -3.08
C ILE A 207 -4.31 -13.61 -1.93
N ASN A 208 -3.19 -12.92 -2.17
CA ASN A 208 -2.59 -12.04 -1.18
C ASN A 208 -3.55 -10.94 -0.71
N LEU A 209 -4.24 -10.30 -1.65
CA LEU A 209 -5.25 -9.28 -1.35
C LEU A 209 -6.38 -9.84 -0.50
N LEU A 210 -6.91 -11.04 -0.82
CA LEU A 210 -7.95 -11.71 -0.05
C LEU A 210 -7.47 -12.06 1.37
N ILE A 211 -6.26 -12.59 1.53
CA ILE A 211 -5.68 -12.89 2.85
C ILE A 211 -5.65 -11.63 3.71
N PHE A 212 -5.19 -10.50 3.16
CA PHE A 212 -5.13 -9.24 3.88
C PHE A 212 -6.51 -8.64 4.13
N PHE A 213 -7.43 -8.74 3.19
CA PHE A 213 -8.81 -8.32 3.37
C PHE A 213 -9.46 -9.06 4.55
N PHE A 214 -9.44 -10.38 4.56
CA PHE A 214 -10.00 -11.16 5.67
C PHE A 214 -9.28 -10.95 6.99
N TYR A 215 -7.97 -10.69 6.96
CA TYR A 215 -7.21 -10.38 8.16
C TYR A 215 -7.61 -9.02 8.76
N GLN A 216 -7.76 -8.00 7.94
CA GLN A 216 -8.12 -6.66 8.38
C GLN A 216 -9.59 -6.55 8.79
N TYR A 217 -10.48 -7.30 8.15
CA TYR A 217 -11.92 -7.36 8.46
C TYR A 217 -12.28 -8.40 9.52
N LYS A 218 -11.33 -9.14 10.11
CA LYS A 218 -11.65 -9.89 11.32
C LYS A 218 -12.19 -8.91 12.34
N PRO A 219 -13.46 -9.07 12.80
CA PRO A 219 -13.97 -8.27 13.89
C PRO A 219 -13.01 -8.52 15.06
N THR A 220 -12.21 -7.53 15.36
CA THR A 220 -11.40 -7.54 16.59
C THR A 220 -12.43 -7.60 17.72
N LYS A 221 -12.61 -8.78 18.33
CA LYS A 221 -13.44 -8.99 19.53
C LYS A 221 -13.02 -8.07 20.70
N ASN A 222 -11.99 -7.28 20.50
CA ASN A 222 -11.50 -6.25 21.40
C ASN A 222 -11.20 -4.94 20.65
N LYS A 223 -12.20 -4.33 19.99
CA LYS A 223 -12.25 -2.87 20.10
C LYS A 223 -12.52 -2.62 21.60
N LYS A 224 -11.46 -2.57 22.44
CA LYS A 224 -11.53 -1.76 23.65
C LYS A 224 -12.22 -0.49 23.16
N HIS A 225 -13.44 -0.26 23.64
CA HIS A 225 -14.09 1.01 23.46
C HIS A 225 -12.99 2.05 23.73
N VAL A 226 -12.54 2.75 22.71
CA VAL A 226 -11.96 4.05 22.92
C VAL A 226 -13.12 4.72 23.69
N LYS A 227 -13.00 4.79 25.00
CA LYS A 227 -13.89 5.64 25.80
C LYS A 227 -13.87 6.94 25.01
N LYS A 228 -14.99 7.27 24.37
CA LYS A 228 -15.23 8.63 23.95
C LYS A 228 -14.89 9.38 25.21
N ILE A 229 -13.79 10.11 25.20
CA ILE A 229 -13.51 11.11 26.20
C ILE A 229 -14.65 12.09 25.96
N THR A 230 -15.78 11.85 26.64
CA THR A 230 -16.76 12.89 26.80
C THR A 230 -15.97 14.04 27.35
N PRO A 231 -15.94 15.20 26.67
CA PRO A 231 -15.27 16.35 27.23
C PRO A 231 -15.82 16.45 28.65
N LYS A 232 -14.96 16.39 29.69
CA LYS A 232 -15.37 16.73 31.04
C LYS A 232 -16.09 18.06 30.87
N ASN A 233 -17.39 18.09 31.20
CA ASN A 233 -18.10 19.35 31.26
C ASN A 233 -17.26 20.26 32.17
N PHE A 234 -16.52 21.15 31.56
CA PHE A 234 -15.81 22.19 32.30
C PHE A 234 -16.90 23.14 32.75
N VAL A 235 -17.27 23.03 34.02
CA VAL A 235 -18.17 24.00 34.63
C VAL A 235 -17.37 25.28 34.82
N HIS A 236 -17.62 26.29 34.00
CA HIS A 236 -17.08 27.59 34.13
C HIS A 236 -17.61 28.25 35.40
N LYS A 237 -16.75 28.88 36.22
CA LYS A 237 -17.16 29.48 37.52
C LYS A 237 -16.57 30.89 37.69
N CYS A 238 -17.46 31.82 37.93
CA CYS A 238 -17.05 33.19 38.27
C CYS A 238 -16.34 33.25 39.62
N VAL A 239 -15.14 33.82 39.67
CA VAL A 239 -14.35 33.96 40.90
C VAL A 239 -14.98 34.93 41.91
N VAL A 240 -15.80 35.90 41.46
CA VAL A 240 -16.42 36.93 42.34
C VAL A 240 -17.72 36.44 42.94
N CYS A 241 -18.67 35.96 42.13
CA CYS A 241 -20.02 35.59 42.62
C CYS A 241 -20.28 34.09 42.71
N GLY A 242 -19.35 33.24 42.25
CA GLY A 242 -19.51 31.79 42.28
C GLY A 242 -20.50 31.22 41.27
N LYS A 243 -21.13 32.03 40.40
CA LYS A 243 -22.03 31.57 39.33
C LYS A 243 -21.32 30.57 38.45
N ALA A 244 -21.90 29.41 38.26
CA ALA A 244 -21.35 28.33 37.46
C ALA A 244 -22.30 27.99 36.27
N SER A 245 -21.74 27.72 35.11
CA SER A 245 -22.50 27.29 33.93
C SER A 245 -21.60 26.47 33.00
N ASP A 246 -22.21 25.55 32.24
CA ASP A 246 -21.55 24.78 31.21
C ASP A 246 -21.34 25.59 29.90
N ASP A 247 -21.98 26.77 29.82
CA ASP A 247 -21.89 27.64 28.65
C ASP A 247 -20.73 28.64 28.81
N SER A 248 -19.65 28.42 28.07
CA SER A 248 -18.46 29.26 28.03
C SER A 248 -18.72 30.67 27.49
N SER A 249 -19.83 30.89 26.76
CA SER A 249 -20.17 32.24 26.24
C SER A 249 -20.48 33.25 27.33
N GLN A 250 -20.86 32.77 28.51
CA GLN A 250 -21.24 33.60 29.68
C GLN A 250 -20.04 33.99 30.55
N PHE A 251 -18.82 33.51 30.24
CA PHE A 251 -17.61 33.74 31.01
C PHE A 251 -16.49 34.31 30.17
N ARG A 252 -15.65 35.14 30.73
CA ARG A 252 -14.49 35.76 30.09
C ARG A 252 -13.30 35.79 31.04
N PHE A 253 -12.10 35.69 30.49
CA PHE A 253 -10.85 35.88 31.21
C PHE A 253 -10.47 37.38 31.22
N CYS A 254 -9.98 37.87 32.36
CA CYS A 254 -9.42 39.22 32.43
C CYS A 254 -7.94 39.19 31.98
N SER A 255 -7.59 40.02 31.00
CA SER A 255 -6.21 40.13 30.47
C SER A 255 -5.25 40.89 31.43
N LYS A 256 -5.77 41.57 32.43
CA LYS A 256 -4.97 42.35 33.39
C LYS A 256 -4.72 41.63 34.72
N CYS A 257 -5.46 40.55 35.03
CA CYS A 257 -5.29 39.78 36.25
C CYS A 257 -4.23 38.69 36.05
N THR A 258 -3.44 38.39 37.07
CA THR A 258 -2.50 37.26 37.08
C THR A 258 -3.25 35.94 37.26
N GLY A 259 -3.01 34.96 36.35
CA GLY A 259 -3.66 33.66 36.34
C GLY A 259 -4.92 33.61 35.48
N GLN A 260 -5.36 32.37 35.17
CA GLN A 260 -6.56 32.13 34.33
C GLN A 260 -7.84 32.17 35.17
N LYS A 261 -8.20 33.37 35.67
CA LYS A 261 -9.42 33.57 36.45
C LYS A 261 -10.60 33.91 35.53
N GLU A 262 -11.71 33.19 35.70
CA GLU A 262 -12.92 33.39 34.92
C GLU A 262 -13.91 34.29 35.63
N TYR A 263 -14.53 35.19 34.90
CA TYR A 263 -15.53 36.15 35.37
C TYR A 263 -16.78 36.09 34.52
N CYS A 264 -17.97 36.15 35.13
CA CYS A 264 -19.21 36.30 34.37
C CYS A 264 -19.30 37.68 33.71
N LEU A 265 -20.22 37.85 32.77
CA LEU A 265 -20.36 39.10 32.00
C LEU A 265 -20.59 40.33 32.88
N ASP A 266 -21.23 40.17 34.07
CA ASP A 266 -21.49 41.25 35.03
C ASP A 266 -20.23 41.66 35.77
N HIS A 267 -19.37 40.69 36.14
CA HIS A 267 -18.19 40.96 36.96
C HIS A 267 -16.90 41.16 36.18
N ILE A 268 -16.90 40.89 34.85
CA ILE A 268 -15.69 41.13 34.01
C ILE A 268 -15.29 42.60 33.99
N LYS A 269 -16.28 43.53 34.10
CA LYS A 269 -16.03 44.97 34.10
C LYS A 269 -15.86 45.58 35.47
N ASN A 270 -16.38 44.91 36.53
CA ASN A 270 -16.45 45.41 37.90
C ASN A 270 -15.79 44.47 38.90
N HIS A 271 -14.49 44.19 38.74
CA HIS A 271 -13.69 43.40 39.69
C HIS A 271 -12.37 44.10 39.98
N THR A 272 -11.79 43.84 41.14
CA THR A 272 -10.46 44.33 41.51
C THR A 272 -9.41 43.47 40.85
N HIS A 273 -8.49 44.08 40.12
CA HIS A 273 -7.36 43.36 39.49
C HIS A 273 -6.37 42.90 40.57
N THR A 274 -6.01 41.60 40.50
CA THR A 274 -5.04 40.96 41.39
C THR A 274 -3.93 40.32 40.60
#